data_e7b77c4ba84917a921d6528fb491d034
#
_entry.id   e7b77c4ba84917a921d6528fb491d034
#
_cell.length_a   1.000
_cell.length_b   1.000
_cell.length_c   1.000
_cell.angle_alpha   90.00
_cell.angle_beta   90.00
_cell.angle_gamma   90.00
#
_symmetry.space_group_name_H-M   'P 1'
#
loop_
_entity.id
_entity.type
_entity.pdbx_description
1 polymer ?
#
loop_
_entity_poly.entity_id
_entity_poly.type
_entity_poly.pdbx_seq_one_letter_code
_entity_poly.pdbx_strand_id
1 'polypeptide(L)'
;RHEVVREKPAGTTRILLFGDSHTAGDGVSNGKRFGDLLEELLPGNVEVLNFGLPGTGTDQQYLAYREFAAGVEHDLLLLVVQIENIQRVAARYRYYSDEQGKRVLYAKPYYELRDGRLTLHQVPPPPAPMDPAELPGGDGATVDQVARYPALSRLVRSVTRLEWAKRLLV
;
A
#
# COMPACT_ATOMS: atom_id res chain seq x y z
N ARG A 1 7.33 4.01 20.63
CA ARG A 1 7.85 3.24 19.48
C ARG A 1 8.42 1.97 20.06
N HIS A 2 7.82 0.82 19.78
CA HIS A 2 8.46 -0.45 20.06
C HIS A 2 9.42 -0.74 18.90
N GLU A 3 10.64 -1.11 19.23
CA GLU A 3 11.61 -1.59 18.26
C GLU A 3 11.15 -2.97 17.80
N VAL A 4 11.02 -3.18 16.50
CA VAL A 4 10.60 -4.47 15.96
C VAL A 4 11.77 -5.45 16.10
N VAL A 5 11.63 -6.40 17.01
CA VAL A 5 12.59 -7.49 17.16
C VAL A 5 12.37 -8.49 16.02
N ARG A 6 13.43 -8.83 15.29
CA ARG A 6 13.32 -9.75 14.13
C ARG A 6 12.87 -11.14 14.54
N GLU A 7 13.41 -11.65 15.61
CA GLU A 7 13.05 -12.96 16.16
C GLU A 7 11.68 -12.88 16.84
N LYS A 8 10.87 -13.89 16.62
CA LYS A 8 9.54 -13.99 17.22
C LYS A 8 9.63 -14.54 18.62
N PRO A 9 8.95 -13.94 19.63
CA PRO A 9 8.92 -14.52 20.96
C PRO A 9 8.31 -15.93 20.95
N ALA A 10 8.86 -16.84 21.76
CA ALA A 10 8.35 -18.20 21.86
C ALA A 10 6.87 -18.20 22.31
N GLY A 11 6.06 -19.02 21.67
CA GLY A 11 4.62 -19.14 21.97
C GLY A 11 3.77 -17.96 21.47
N THR A 12 4.34 -17.05 20.69
CA THR A 12 3.59 -15.93 20.05
C THR A 12 3.22 -16.28 18.63
N THR A 13 2.00 -15.97 18.23
CA THR A 13 1.61 -15.94 16.81
C THR A 13 1.82 -14.53 16.28
N ARG A 14 2.76 -14.35 15.36
CA ARG A 14 3.06 -13.04 14.79
C ARG A 14 2.44 -12.88 13.41
N ILE A 15 1.70 -11.78 13.26
CA ILE A 15 1.05 -11.38 12.01
C ILE A 15 1.72 -10.11 11.50
N LEU A 16 2.21 -10.14 10.27
CA LEU A 16 2.62 -8.92 9.55
C LEU A 16 1.43 -8.39 8.76
N LEU A 17 1.11 -7.12 8.94
CA LEU A 17 -0.03 -6.47 8.32
C LEU A 17 0.45 -5.38 7.38
N PHE A 18 0.22 -5.55 6.07
CA PHE A 18 0.56 -4.60 5.02
C PHE A 18 -0.69 -4.01 4.38
N GLY A 19 -0.61 -2.77 3.96
CA GLY A 19 -1.69 -2.06 3.29
C GLY A 19 -1.40 -0.57 3.17
N ASP A 20 -2.42 0.20 2.87
CA ASP A 20 -2.33 1.65 2.69
C ASP A 20 -2.72 2.45 3.95
N SER A 21 -3.28 3.66 3.77
CA SER A 21 -3.71 4.54 4.87
C SER A 21 -4.77 3.92 5.77
N HIS A 22 -5.66 3.08 5.23
CA HIS A 22 -6.66 2.39 6.03
C HIS A 22 -6.01 1.38 6.97
N THR A 23 -5.00 0.68 6.50
CA THR A 23 -4.21 -0.26 7.31
C THR A 23 -3.34 0.48 8.33
N ALA A 24 -2.74 1.60 7.93
CA ALA A 24 -1.99 2.45 8.86
C ALA A 24 -2.87 3.01 9.99
N GLY A 25 -4.17 3.15 9.73
CA GLY A 25 -5.14 3.72 10.64
C GLY A 25 -5.15 5.25 10.61
N ASP A 26 -5.05 5.86 9.39
CA ASP A 26 -5.19 7.29 9.22
C ASP A 26 -6.51 7.80 9.81
N GLY A 27 -6.44 8.80 10.68
CA GLY A 27 -7.61 9.36 11.36
C GLY A 27 -8.11 8.53 12.55
N VAL A 28 -7.42 7.45 12.92
CA VAL A 28 -7.78 6.57 14.04
C VAL A 28 -6.72 6.65 15.14
N SER A 29 -7.14 6.76 16.38
CA SER A 29 -6.23 6.78 17.54
C SER A 29 -5.49 5.44 17.69
N ASN A 30 -4.26 5.49 18.20
CA ASN A 30 -3.50 4.31 18.58
C ASN A 30 -4.32 3.44 19.57
N GLY A 31 -4.22 2.13 19.44
CA GLY A 31 -5.01 1.16 20.20
C GLY A 31 -6.44 0.96 19.68
N LYS A 32 -6.86 1.69 18.62
CA LYS A 32 -8.18 1.56 17.98
C LYS A 32 -8.11 1.27 16.49
N ARG A 33 -6.91 1.15 15.93
CA ARG A 33 -6.72 0.73 14.53
C ARG A 33 -7.14 -0.74 14.42
N PHE A 34 -7.61 -1.15 13.25
CA PHE A 34 -8.09 -2.53 13.11
C PHE A 34 -6.99 -3.57 13.40
N GLY A 35 -5.72 -3.27 13.13
CA GLY A 35 -4.60 -4.13 13.51
C GLY A 35 -4.43 -4.27 15.02
N ASP A 36 -4.62 -3.17 15.76
CA ASP A 36 -4.58 -3.18 17.22
C ASP A 36 -5.76 -4.02 17.81
N LEU A 37 -6.96 -3.84 17.23
CA LEU A 37 -8.15 -4.62 17.61
C LEU A 37 -8.03 -6.09 17.21
N LEU A 38 -7.41 -6.40 16.09
CA LEU A 38 -7.15 -7.78 15.65
C LEU A 38 -6.27 -8.50 16.67
N GLU A 39 -5.23 -7.85 17.18
CA GLU A 39 -4.36 -8.37 18.23
C GLU A 39 -5.15 -8.64 19.53
N GLU A 40 -6.03 -7.71 19.91
CA GLU A 40 -6.84 -7.81 21.11
C GLU A 40 -7.92 -8.92 21.02
N LEU A 41 -8.55 -9.09 19.85
CA LEU A 41 -9.69 -9.99 19.65
C LEU A 41 -9.29 -11.44 19.35
N LEU A 42 -8.09 -11.68 18.84
CA LEU A 42 -7.64 -13.03 18.55
C LEU A 42 -7.28 -13.79 19.84
N PRO A 43 -7.65 -15.08 19.94
CA PRO A 43 -7.30 -15.88 21.09
C PRO A 43 -5.81 -16.20 21.12
N GLY A 44 -5.25 -16.30 22.32
CA GLY A 44 -3.86 -16.67 22.53
C GLY A 44 -2.93 -15.45 22.60
N ASN A 45 -1.62 -15.70 22.48
CA ASN A 45 -0.61 -14.65 22.46
C ASN A 45 -0.34 -14.26 21.00
N VAL A 46 -1.04 -13.22 20.53
CA VAL A 46 -0.93 -12.71 19.17
C VAL A 46 -0.22 -11.36 19.17
N GLU A 47 0.66 -11.16 18.23
CA GLU A 47 1.34 -9.89 17.98
C GLU A 47 1.08 -9.45 16.53
N VAL A 48 0.56 -8.24 16.34
CA VAL A 48 0.30 -7.67 15.01
C VAL A 48 1.25 -6.53 14.72
N LEU A 49 2.19 -6.75 13.82
CA LEU A 49 3.11 -5.72 13.35
C LEU A 49 2.51 -5.01 12.13
N ASN A 50 2.07 -3.77 12.34
CA ASN A 50 1.39 -2.99 11.33
C ASN A 50 2.39 -2.18 10.49
N PHE A 51 2.59 -2.58 9.24
CA PHE A 51 3.38 -1.93 8.20
C PHE A 51 2.52 -1.17 7.18
N GLY A 52 1.34 -0.70 7.57
CA GLY A 52 0.51 0.14 6.72
C GLY A 52 1.22 1.43 6.33
N LEU A 53 1.22 1.76 5.04
CA LEU A 53 1.90 2.93 4.48
C LEU A 53 0.89 3.82 3.75
N PRO A 54 0.56 5.00 4.30
CA PRO A 54 -0.38 5.91 3.68
C PRO A 54 0.01 6.27 2.26
N GLY A 55 -1.00 6.26 1.39
CA GLY A 55 -0.80 6.71 0.03
C GLY A 55 -0.10 5.73 -0.91
N THR A 56 0.22 4.51 -0.50
CA THR A 56 0.94 3.53 -1.32
C THR A 56 0.01 2.65 -2.15
N GLY A 57 0.55 2.10 -3.24
CA GLY A 57 0.00 0.96 -3.96
C GLY A 57 0.62 -0.35 -3.48
N THR A 58 0.08 -1.49 -3.91
CA THR A 58 0.59 -2.82 -3.52
C THR A 58 2.03 -3.08 -3.97
N ASP A 59 2.48 -2.43 -5.03
CA ASP A 59 3.87 -2.44 -5.49
C ASP A 59 4.83 -1.85 -4.44
N GLN A 60 4.46 -0.73 -3.83
CA GLN A 60 5.24 -0.09 -2.78
C GLN A 60 5.14 -0.85 -1.45
N GLN A 61 4.00 -1.46 -1.16
CA GLN A 61 3.81 -2.34 0.00
C GLN A 61 4.69 -3.58 -0.11
N TYR A 62 4.83 -4.15 -1.31
CA TYR A 62 5.76 -5.25 -1.57
C TYR A 62 7.22 -4.83 -1.38
N LEU A 63 7.62 -3.63 -1.84
CA LEU A 63 8.95 -3.09 -1.56
C LEU A 63 9.19 -2.93 -0.06
N ALA A 64 8.22 -2.39 0.66
CA ALA A 64 8.31 -2.24 2.12
C ALA A 64 8.47 -3.59 2.83
N TYR A 65 7.76 -4.63 2.37
CA TYR A 65 7.97 -5.98 2.88
C TYR A 65 9.42 -6.44 2.66
N ARG A 66 9.93 -6.31 1.44
CA ARG A 66 11.29 -6.74 1.10
C ARG A 66 12.37 -6.03 1.91
N GLU A 67 12.22 -4.72 2.09
CA GLU A 67 13.25 -3.89 2.72
C GLU A 67 13.19 -3.94 4.25
N PHE A 68 12.01 -4.03 4.84
CA PHE A 68 11.84 -3.87 6.28
C PHE A 68 11.42 -5.13 7.01
N ALA A 69 10.73 -6.06 6.34
CA ALA A 69 10.06 -7.15 7.02
C ALA A 69 10.40 -8.56 6.51
N ALA A 70 11.11 -8.71 5.39
CA ALA A 70 11.45 -10.04 4.86
C ALA A 70 12.31 -10.88 5.82
N GLY A 71 13.08 -10.21 6.71
CA GLY A 71 13.87 -10.87 7.74
C GLY A 71 13.20 -10.95 9.12
N VAL A 72 11.93 -10.57 9.23
CA VAL A 72 11.17 -10.64 10.47
C VAL A 72 10.44 -11.99 10.53
N GLU A 73 10.70 -12.79 11.57
CA GLU A 73 9.98 -14.04 11.77
C GLU A 73 8.49 -13.79 11.98
N HIS A 74 7.65 -14.51 11.24
CA HIS A 74 6.19 -14.38 11.31
C HIS A 74 5.50 -15.68 10.91
N ASP A 75 4.26 -15.82 11.34
CA ASP A 75 3.41 -16.98 11.01
C ASP A 75 2.44 -16.64 9.87
N LEU A 76 2.02 -15.38 9.78
CA LEU A 76 1.05 -14.94 8.79
C LEU A 76 1.42 -13.55 8.25
N LEU A 77 1.27 -13.37 6.95
CA LEU A 77 1.32 -12.07 6.27
C LEU A 77 -0.06 -11.75 5.70
N LEU A 78 -0.64 -10.65 6.15
CA LEU A 78 -1.90 -10.11 5.64
C LEU A 78 -1.62 -8.89 4.77
N LEU A 79 -2.02 -8.96 3.52
CA LEU A 79 -2.02 -7.83 2.61
C LEU A 79 -3.46 -7.31 2.44
N VAL A 80 -3.72 -6.13 2.97
CA VAL A 80 -5.02 -5.46 2.88
C VAL A 80 -5.03 -4.56 1.66
N VAL A 81 -5.81 -4.95 0.66
CA VAL A 81 -5.89 -4.24 -0.62
C VAL A 81 -7.17 -3.41 -0.69
N GLN A 82 -7.01 -2.10 -0.71
CA GLN A 82 -8.10 -1.18 -1.05
C GLN A 82 -8.27 -1.17 -2.57
N ILE A 83 -9.39 -1.69 -3.07
CA ILE A 83 -9.61 -1.92 -4.50
C ILE A 83 -9.58 -0.60 -5.28
N GLU A 84 -10.11 0.48 -4.73
CA GLU A 84 -10.08 1.81 -5.33
C GLU A 84 -8.66 2.34 -5.53
N ASN A 85 -7.71 1.86 -4.73
CA ASN A 85 -6.31 2.26 -4.76
C ASN A 85 -5.43 1.38 -5.66
N ILE A 86 -5.98 0.33 -6.27
CA ILE A 86 -5.22 -0.58 -7.14
C ILE A 86 -4.58 0.17 -8.34
N GLN A 87 -5.19 1.25 -8.77
CA GLN A 87 -4.66 2.15 -9.81
C GLN A 87 -3.28 2.74 -9.45
N ARG A 88 -2.95 2.84 -8.17
CA ARG A 88 -1.66 3.37 -7.72
C ARG A 88 -0.47 2.53 -8.19
N VAL A 89 -0.68 1.25 -8.48
CA VAL A 89 0.34 0.35 -9.02
C VAL A 89 0.79 0.80 -10.42
N ALA A 90 -0.14 1.31 -11.24
CA ALA A 90 0.16 1.77 -12.60
C ALA A 90 0.83 3.15 -12.64
N ALA A 91 0.77 3.92 -11.55
CA ALA A 91 1.33 5.26 -11.50
C ALA A 91 2.86 5.21 -11.36
N ARG A 92 3.54 6.03 -12.15
CA ARG A 92 5.01 6.22 -12.10
C ARG A 92 5.39 7.47 -11.34
N TYR A 93 4.43 8.38 -11.16
CA TYR A 93 4.57 9.65 -10.46
C TYR A 93 3.33 9.86 -9.60
N ARG A 94 3.48 10.66 -8.55
CA ARG A 94 2.40 10.94 -7.64
C ARG A 94 2.47 12.35 -7.07
N TYR A 95 1.31 12.99 -6.96
CA TYR A 95 1.17 14.23 -6.24
C TYR A 95 1.10 14.00 -4.73
N TYR A 96 1.86 14.80 -4.01
CA TYR A 96 1.79 14.93 -2.56
C TYR A 96 1.51 16.39 -2.22
N SER A 97 0.94 16.64 -1.05
CA SER A 97 0.85 18.00 -0.52
C SER A 97 2.10 18.29 0.30
N ASP A 98 2.75 19.42 0.04
CA ASP A 98 3.82 19.92 0.89
C ASP A 98 3.27 20.52 2.19
N GLU A 99 4.14 21.06 3.04
CA GLU A 99 3.78 21.67 4.32
C GLU A 99 2.86 22.89 4.16
N GLN A 100 2.86 23.54 2.99
CA GLN A 100 2.00 24.68 2.65
C GLN A 100 0.69 24.23 1.97
N GLY A 101 0.48 22.91 1.79
CA GLY A 101 -0.70 22.38 1.10
C GLY A 101 -0.63 22.46 -0.42
N LYS A 102 0.51 22.88 -1.00
CA LYS A 102 0.72 22.92 -2.44
C LYS A 102 0.93 21.50 -2.97
N ARG A 103 0.29 21.17 -4.09
CA ARG A 103 0.49 19.89 -4.77
C ARG A 103 1.85 19.87 -5.48
N VAL A 104 2.67 18.91 -5.12
CA VAL A 104 4.02 18.71 -5.66
C VAL A 104 4.11 17.28 -6.20
N LEU A 105 4.64 17.14 -7.42
CA LEU A 105 4.77 15.87 -8.10
C LEU A 105 6.13 15.23 -7.81
N TYR A 106 6.11 13.95 -7.41
CA TYR A 106 7.32 13.15 -7.21
C TYR A 106 7.27 11.86 -8.00
N ALA A 107 8.44 11.39 -8.41
CA ALA A 107 8.62 10.05 -8.91
C ALA A 107 8.37 9.02 -7.79
N LYS A 108 7.81 7.87 -8.14
CA LYS A 108 7.67 6.77 -7.21
C LYS A 108 8.28 5.48 -7.78
N PRO A 109 8.81 4.58 -6.95
CA PRO A 109 9.17 3.24 -7.40
C PRO A 109 7.96 2.53 -8.01
N TYR A 110 8.18 1.77 -9.08
CA TYR A 110 7.15 0.96 -9.70
C TYR A 110 7.73 -0.30 -10.33
N TYR A 111 6.89 -1.31 -10.51
CA TYR A 111 7.25 -2.51 -11.24
C TYR A 111 6.64 -2.50 -12.64
N GLU A 112 7.41 -2.98 -13.61
CA GLU A 112 6.95 -3.27 -14.96
C GLU A 112 7.03 -4.78 -15.20
N LEU A 113 5.95 -5.36 -15.71
CA LEU A 113 5.93 -6.77 -16.10
C LEU A 113 6.32 -6.88 -17.57
N ARG A 114 7.47 -7.49 -17.84
CA ARG A 114 7.94 -7.85 -19.20
C ARG A 114 8.29 -9.33 -19.25
N ASP A 115 7.77 -10.03 -20.23
CA ASP A 115 8.04 -11.46 -20.46
C ASP A 115 7.90 -12.33 -19.19
N GLY A 116 6.87 -12.06 -18.38
CA GLY A 116 6.59 -12.76 -17.14
C GLY A 116 7.52 -12.39 -15.96
N ARG A 117 8.39 -11.40 -16.12
CA ARG A 117 9.32 -10.94 -15.07
C ARG A 117 8.99 -9.51 -14.63
N LEU A 118 9.04 -9.31 -13.31
CA LEU A 118 8.89 -7.99 -12.72
C LEU A 118 10.26 -7.29 -12.71
N THR A 119 10.32 -6.13 -13.35
CA THR A 119 11.48 -5.22 -13.32
C THR A 119 11.13 -4.01 -12.48
N LEU A 120 11.98 -3.70 -11.51
CA LEU A 120 11.83 -2.55 -10.63
C LEU A 120 12.48 -1.31 -11.24
N HIS A 121 11.76 -0.20 -11.24
CA HIS A 121 12.18 1.08 -11.78
C HIS A 121 12.14 2.17 -10.73
N GLN A 122 12.90 3.25 -10.95
CA GLN A 122 12.98 4.45 -10.09
C GLN A 122 13.33 4.12 -8.62
N VAL A 123 14.36 3.30 -8.45
CA VAL A 123 14.90 3.00 -7.11
C VAL A 123 16.42 3.31 -7.08
N PRO A 124 16.86 4.21 -6.19
CA PRO A 124 16.02 5.10 -5.37
C PRO A 124 15.25 6.10 -6.23
N PRO A 125 14.07 6.56 -5.80
CA PRO A 125 13.35 7.60 -6.52
C PRO A 125 14.12 8.92 -6.48
N PRO A 126 14.09 9.74 -7.55
CA PRO A 126 14.64 11.08 -7.52
C PRO A 126 14.10 11.89 -6.34
N PRO A 127 14.96 12.53 -5.54
CA PRO A 127 14.53 13.26 -4.35
C PRO A 127 13.85 14.61 -4.65
N ALA A 128 14.10 15.16 -5.84
CA ALA A 128 13.55 16.44 -6.24
C ALA A 128 12.14 16.30 -6.82
N PRO A 129 11.29 17.31 -6.64
CA PRO A 129 10.02 17.39 -7.35
C PRO A 129 10.22 17.38 -8.86
N MET A 130 9.25 16.80 -9.57
CA MET A 130 9.22 16.74 -11.03
C MET A 130 8.35 17.87 -11.58
N ASP A 131 8.76 18.45 -12.69
CA ASP A 131 7.89 19.35 -13.45
C ASP A 131 6.90 18.48 -14.29
N PRO A 132 5.58 18.67 -14.12
CA PRO A 132 4.61 17.96 -14.94
C PRO A 132 4.79 18.14 -16.44
N ALA A 133 5.35 19.27 -16.88
CA ALA A 133 5.61 19.55 -18.28
C ALA A 133 6.77 18.73 -18.88
N GLU A 134 7.67 18.23 -18.03
CA GLU A 134 8.84 17.43 -18.43
C GLU A 134 8.56 15.91 -18.40
N LEU A 135 7.36 15.49 -18.03
CA LEU A 135 7.04 14.06 -17.93
C LEU A 135 7.01 13.41 -19.32
N PRO A 136 7.66 12.24 -19.48
CA PRO A 136 7.54 11.45 -20.70
C PRO A 136 6.09 11.06 -20.95
N GLY A 137 5.46 11.61 -22.00
CA GLY A 137 4.06 11.32 -22.34
C GLY A 137 3.02 12.25 -21.71
N GLY A 138 3.45 13.40 -21.16
CA GLY A 138 2.58 14.40 -20.53
C GLY A 138 1.91 13.90 -19.25
N ASP A 139 0.86 14.58 -18.79
CA ASP A 139 0.10 14.24 -17.55
C ASP A 139 -0.42 12.80 -17.47
N GLY A 140 -0.27 12.05 -18.53
CA GLY A 140 -0.69 10.68 -18.63
C GLY A 140 0.11 9.67 -17.81
N ALA A 141 1.24 10.04 -17.21
CA ALA A 141 2.05 9.17 -16.36
C ALA A 141 1.65 9.20 -14.87
N THR A 142 0.62 9.94 -14.51
CA THR A 142 0.10 10.10 -13.15
C THR A 142 -1.03 9.11 -12.83
N VAL A 143 -1.60 9.21 -11.65
CA VAL A 143 -2.70 8.37 -11.14
C VAL A 143 -3.89 8.28 -12.11
N ASP A 144 -4.12 9.30 -12.95
CA ASP A 144 -5.21 9.33 -13.94
C ASP A 144 -5.04 8.36 -15.12
N GLN A 145 -3.86 7.73 -15.29
CA GLN A 145 -3.64 6.74 -16.36
C GLN A 145 -4.54 5.50 -16.27
N VAL A 146 -5.14 5.21 -15.14
CA VAL A 146 -6.10 4.11 -15.02
C VAL A 146 -7.33 4.30 -15.92
N ALA A 147 -7.69 5.54 -16.22
CA ALA A 147 -8.73 5.83 -17.20
C ALA A 147 -8.40 5.28 -18.61
N ARG A 148 -7.12 5.09 -18.92
CA ARG A 148 -6.63 4.53 -20.19
C ARG A 148 -6.62 3.00 -20.26
N TYR A 149 -6.87 2.32 -19.15
CA TYR A 149 -7.02 0.86 -19.12
C TYR A 149 -8.49 0.47 -18.95
N PRO A 150 -9.28 0.41 -20.04
CA PRO A 150 -10.73 0.17 -19.96
C PRO A 150 -11.10 -1.17 -19.31
N ALA A 151 -10.21 -2.16 -19.39
CA ALA A 151 -10.41 -3.45 -18.75
C ALA A 151 -10.31 -3.36 -17.23
N LEU A 152 -9.26 -2.68 -16.72
CA LEU A 152 -9.06 -2.50 -15.28
C LEU A 152 -10.13 -1.60 -14.67
N SER A 153 -10.49 -0.51 -15.34
CA SER A 153 -11.57 0.38 -14.88
C SER A 153 -12.95 -0.28 -14.91
N ARG A 154 -13.18 -1.25 -15.80
CA ARG A 154 -14.38 -2.10 -15.80
C ARG A 154 -14.37 -3.08 -14.63
N LEU A 155 -13.23 -3.73 -14.36
CA LEU A 155 -13.08 -4.63 -13.23
C LEU A 155 -13.33 -3.91 -11.91
N VAL A 156 -12.67 -2.77 -11.67
CA VAL A 156 -12.86 -1.96 -10.46
C VAL A 156 -14.33 -1.55 -10.32
N ARG A 157 -14.98 -1.06 -11.39
CA ARG A 157 -16.40 -0.71 -11.37
C ARG A 157 -17.34 -1.89 -11.16
N SER A 158 -16.99 -3.07 -11.66
CA SER A 158 -17.84 -4.26 -11.43
C SER A 158 -17.72 -4.74 -10.00
N VAL A 159 -16.54 -4.72 -9.41
CA VAL A 159 -16.33 -5.11 -8.01
C VAL A 159 -16.99 -4.12 -7.04
N THR A 160 -16.89 -2.81 -7.30
CA THR A 160 -17.53 -1.77 -6.46
C THR A 160 -19.05 -1.73 -6.58
N ARG A 161 -19.62 -2.27 -7.69
CA ARG A 161 -21.07 -2.38 -7.89
C ARG A 161 -21.69 -3.68 -7.39
N LEU A 162 -20.86 -4.63 -6.93
CA LEU A 162 -21.38 -5.89 -6.41
C LEU A 162 -22.07 -5.66 -5.07
N GLU A 163 -23.38 -5.56 -5.12
CA GLU A 163 -24.28 -5.38 -3.96
C GLU A 163 -24.11 -6.45 -2.87
N TRP A 164 -23.51 -7.61 -3.20
CA TRP A 164 -23.26 -8.65 -2.23
C TRP A 164 -22.16 -8.25 -1.21
N ALA A 165 -21.21 -7.39 -1.58
CA ALA A 165 -20.22 -6.87 -0.65
C ALA A 165 -20.86 -6.07 0.49
N LYS A 166 -22.03 -5.46 0.23
CA LYS A 166 -22.81 -4.74 1.26
C LYS A 166 -23.53 -5.69 2.23
N ARG A 167 -23.75 -6.96 1.85
CA ARG A 167 -24.43 -7.95 2.70
C ARG A 167 -23.52 -8.72 3.65
N LEU A 168 -22.20 -8.59 3.50
CA LEU A 168 -21.19 -9.20 4.37
C LEU A 168 -20.74 -8.26 5.51
N LEU A 169 -21.24 -7.03 5.54
CA LEU A 169 -20.91 -6.00 6.53
C LEU A 169 -22.09 -5.67 7.48
N VAL A 170 -23.08 -6.55 7.56
CA VAL A 170 -24.19 -6.47 8.54
C VAL A 170 -24.15 -7.67 9.47
#